data_14ea66575fdeac0810a53fd05e903927
#
_entry.id   14ea66575fdeac0810a53fd05e903927
#
_cell.length_a   1.000
_cell.length_b   1.000
_cell.length_c   1.000
_cell.angle_alpha   90.00
_cell.angle_beta   90.00
_cell.angle_gamma   90.00
#
_symmetry.space_group_name_H-M   'P 1'
#
loop_
_entity.id
_entity.type
_entity.pdbx_description
1 polymer ?
#
loop_
_entity_poly.entity_id
_entity_poly.type
_entity_poly.pdbx_seq_one_letter_code
_entity_poly.pdbx_strand_id
1 'polypeptide(L)'
;AATARAFLASLTTTQATPGAIPPLLSERHSSDYPQWQAMIARAAKAISAGEMDKVVLARATDLQFAAPLDAVSIMAASRRSNLNCFHFLMAFNARQAF
;
A
#
# COMPACT_ATOMS: atom_id res chain seq x y z
N ALA A 1 28.69 1.03 18.31
CA ALA A 1 28.04 -0.28 18.40
C ALA A 1 27.25 -0.44 19.71
N ALA A 2 27.83 -0.11 20.89
CA ALA A 2 27.13 -0.19 22.19
C ALA A 2 25.92 0.75 22.27
N THR A 3 26.01 1.97 21.72
CA THR A 3 24.92 2.96 21.71
C THR A 3 23.74 2.50 20.83
N ALA A 4 24.01 1.95 19.64
CA ALA A 4 22.96 1.44 18.77
C ALA A 4 22.23 0.25 19.39
N ARG A 5 22.97 -0.66 20.05
CA ARG A 5 22.39 -1.80 20.75
C ARG A 5 21.56 -1.37 21.95
N ALA A 6 22.02 -0.40 22.75
CA ALA A 6 21.27 0.15 23.86
C ALA A 6 19.99 0.84 23.40
N PHE A 7 20.03 1.58 22.29
CA PHE A 7 18.86 2.19 21.67
C PHE A 7 17.83 1.13 21.22
N LEU A 8 18.28 0.10 20.52
CA LEU A 8 17.40 -0.99 20.08
C LEU A 8 16.75 -1.72 21.26
N ALA A 9 17.50 -1.96 22.33
CA ALA A 9 16.99 -2.59 23.55
C ALA A 9 15.98 -1.70 24.30
N SER A 10 16.05 -0.37 24.14
CA SER A 10 15.11 0.57 24.74
C SER A 10 13.78 0.68 23.98
N LEU A 11 13.71 0.18 22.73
CA LEU A 11 12.49 0.21 21.94
C LEU A 11 11.46 -0.74 22.54
N THR A 12 10.30 -0.19 22.86
CA THR A 12 9.14 -0.98 23.28
C THR A 12 8.28 -1.32 22.06
N THR A 13 7.94 -2.60 21.91
CA THR A 13 6.97 -3.02 20.91
C THR A 13 5.56 -2.87 21.45
N THR A 14 4.83 -1.88 20.95
CA THR A 14 3.40 -1.74 21.22
C THR A 14 2.61 -2.30 20.04
N GLN A 15 1.74 -3.26 20.31
CA GLN A 15 0.80 -3.71 19.26
C GLN A 15 -0.25 -2.61 19.03
N ALA A 16 -0.21 -1.98 17.85
CA ALA A 16 -1.26 -1.07 17.45
C ALA A 16 -2.55 -1.85 17.19
N THR A 17 -3.64 -1.46 17.83
CA THR A 17 -4.97 -1.98 17.52
C THR A 17 -5.56 -1.13 16.38
N PRO A 18 -6.04 -1.71 15.27
CA PRO A 18 -6.66 -0.94 14.21
C PRO A 18 -7.87 -0.16 14.75
N GLY A 19 -7.86 1.14 14.55
CA GLY A 19 -9.03 1.98 14.76
C GLY A 19 -10.11 1.75 13.70
N ALA A 20 -11.29 2.29 13.90
CA ALA A 20 -12.34 2.28 12.89
C ALA A 20 -11.91 3.13 11.68
N ILE A 21 -12.11 2.59 10.47
CA ILE A 21 -11.85 3.33 9.22
C ILE A 21 -13.03 4.29 8.99
N PRO A 22 -12.77 5.60 8.78
CA PRO A 22 -13.84 6.56 8.45
C PRO A 22 -14.58 6.15 7.18
N PRO A 23 -15.84 6.64 6.99
CA PRO A 23 -16.59 6.38 5.76
C PRO A 23 -15.84 6.84 4.51
N LEU A 24 -15.87 6.02 3.47
CA LEU A 24 -15.35 6.35 2.15
C LEU A 24 -16.31 7.31 1.46
N LEU A 25 -15.82 8.44 0.99
CA LEU A 25 -16.59 9.45 0.28
C LEU A 25 -16.52 9.31 -1.24
N SER A 26 -15.32 9.01 -1.75
CA SER A 26 -15.11 8.85 -3.19
C SER A 26 -13.96 7.93 -3.50
N GLU A 27 -14.02 7.35 -4.69
CA GLU A 27 -12.99 6.48 -5.24
C GLU A 27 -12.71 6.90 -6.67
N ARG A 28 -11.44 7.04 -7.02
CA ARG A 28 -11.00 7.39 -8.38
C ARG A 28 -9.83 6.51 -8.80
N HIS A 29 -9.97 5.90 -9.96
CA HIS A 29 -8.92 5.08 -10.55
C HIS A 29 -8.14 5.84 -11.62
N SER A 30 -6.84 5.58 -11.75
CA SER A 30 -6.00 6.12 -12.85
C SER A 30 -6.38 5.56 -14.22
N SER A 31 -7.03 4.39 -14.25
CA SER A 31 -7.62 3.78 -15.44
C SER A 31 -8.97 3.17 -15.09
N ASP A 32 -9.95 3.37 -15.93
CA ASP A 32 -11.24 2.70 -15.81
C ASP A 32 -11.15 1.21 -16.21
N TYR A 33 -12.25 0.49 -16.07
CA TYR A 33 -12.29 -0.95 -16.37
C TYR A 33 -11.99 -1.26 -17.85
N PRO A 34 -12.59 -0.57 -18.86
CA PRO A 34 -12.23 -0.77 -20.25
C PRO A 34 -10.77 -0.51 -20.58
N GLN A 35 -10.20 0.56 -20.04
CA GLN A 35 -8.77 0.88 -20.20
C GLN A 35 -7.87 -0.19 -19.59
N TRP A 36 -8.23 -0.69 -18.42
CA TRP A 36 -7.51 -1.78 -17.77
C TRP A 36 -7.55 -3.07 -18.60
N GLN A 37 -8.73 -3.44 -19.12
CA GLN A 37 -8.86 -4.59 -20.00
C GLN A 37 -8.02 -4.45 -21.29
N ALA A 38 -7.99 -3.25 -21.88
CA ALA A 38 -7.18 -2.99 -23.06
C ALA A 38 -5.68 -3.11 -22.77
N MET A 39 -5.22 -2.67 -21.62
CA MET A 39 -3.83 -2.85 -21.18
C MET A 39 -3.47 -4.32 -21.03
N ILE A 40 -4.32 -5.12 -20.41
CA ILE A 40 -4.11 -6.57 -20.28
C ILE A 40 -4.04 -7.24 -21.64
N ALA A 41 -4.97 -6.92 -22.56
CA ALA A 41 -5.00 -7.50 -23.90
C ALA A 41 -3.74 -7.16 -24.70
N ARG A 42 -3.25 -5.92 -24.62
CA ARG A 42 -2.00 -5.50 -25.26
C ARG A 42 -0.81 -6.25 -24.68
N ALA A 43 -0.74 -6.38 -23.36
CA ALA A 43 0.34 -7.12 -22.68
C ALA A 43 0.36 -8.60 -23.10
N ALA A 44 -0.79 -9.26 -23.09
CA ALA A 44 -0.92 -10.65 -23.50
C ALA A 44 -0.50 -10.85 -24.96
N LYS A 45 -0.89 -9.92 -25.86
CA LYS A 45 -0.48 -9.97 -27.27
C LYS A 45 1.02 -9.83 -27.45
N ALA A 46 1.65 -8.88 -26.76
CA ALA A 46 3.10 -8.67 -26.81
C ALA A 46 3.90 -9.87 -26.28
N ILE A 47 3.43 -10.51 -25.21
CA ILE A 47 4.01 -11.73 -24.69
C ILE A 47 3.88 -12.88 -25.71
N SER A 48 2.68 -13.06 -26.31
CA SER A 48 2.45 -14.10 -27.32
C SER A 48 3.27 -13.88 -28.59
N ALA A 49 3.58 -12.63 -28.93
CA ALA A 49 4.43 -12.27 -30.08
C ALA A 49 5.93 -12.40 -29.79
N GLY A 50 6.32 -12.71 -28.55
CA GLY A 50 7.71 -12.79 -28.14
C GLY A 50 8.42 -11.44 -27.99
N GLU A 51 7.66 -10.35 -27.91
CA GLU A 51 8.21 -9.01 -27.70
C GLU A 51 8.68 -8.80 -26.26
N MET A 52 8.10 -9.53 -25.32
CA MET A 52 8.48 -9.56 -23.91
C MET A 52 8.07 -10.88 -23.27
N ASP A 53 8.77 -11.27 -22.21
CA ASP A 53 8.47 -12.50 -21.46
C ASP A 53 7.50 -12.26 -20.31
N LYS A 54 7.55 -11.07 -19.72
CA LYS A 54 6.78 -10.72 -18.55
C LYS A 54 6.53 -9.21 -18.48
N VAL A 55 5.37 -8.83 -17.97
CA VAL A 55 5.05 -7.44 -17.60
C VAL A 55 4.26 -7.42 -16.31
N VAL A 56 4.48 -6.40 -15.50
CA VAL A 56 3.68 -6.13 -14.30
C VAL A 56 2.88 -4.87 -14.57
N LEU A 57 1.56 -5.02 -14.61
CA LEU A 57 0.64 -3.89 -14.77
C LEU A 57 0.24 -3.37 -13.39
N ALA A 58 0.13 -2.05 -13.27
CA ALA A 58 -0.33 -1.40 -12.05
C ALA A 58 -1.31 -0.28 -12.37
N ARG A 59 -2.19 0.00 -11.42
CA ARG A 59 -3.05 1.18 -11.45
C ARG A 59 -3.03 1.85 -10.09
N ALA A 60 -3.22 3.16 -10.05
CA ALA A 60 -3.45 3.90 -8.83
C ALA A 60 -4.95 4.04 -8.56
N THR A 61 -5.29 4.00 -7.29
CA THR A 61 -6.64 4.29 -6.82
C THR A 61 -6.53 5.33 -5.71
N ASP A 62 -7.18 6.48 -5.91
CA ASP A 62 -7.31 7.52 -4.89
C ASP A 62 -8.60 7.30 -4.11
N LEU A 63 -8.49 7.15 -2.81
CA LEU A 63 -9.62 6.99 -1.91
C LEU A 63 -9.73 8.23 -1.01
N GLN A 64 -10.88 8.85 -0.99
CA GLN A 64 -11.16 9.97 -0.11
C GLN A 64 -12.08 9.56 1.02
N PHE A 65 -11.68 9.80 2.24
CA PHE A 65 -12.43 9.46 3.44
C PHE A 65 -12.99 10.71 4.12
N ALA A 66 -14.03 10.52 4.93
CA ALA A 66 -14.72 11.61 5.65
C ALA A 66 -13.86 12.24 6.76
N ALA A 67 -12.79 11.58 7.19
CA ALA A 67 -11.86 12.06 8.21
C ALA A 67 -10.43 11.57 7.90
N PRO A 68 -9.40 12.19 8.47
CA PRO A 68 -8.03 11.73 8.32
C PRO A 68 -7.87 10.27 8.76
N LEU A 69 -7.08 9.53 7.99
CA LEU A 69 -6.73 8.15 8.30
C LEU A 69 -5.56 8.10 9.28
N ASP A 70 -5.62 7.18 10.22
CA ASP A 70 -4.46 6.86 11.05
C ASP A 70 -3.56 5.83 10.35
N ALA A 71 -2.40 6.28 9.92
CA ALA A 71 -1.46 5.47 9.15
C ALA A 71 -0.97 4.22 9.93
N VAL A 72 -0.81 4.33 11.24
CA VAL A 72 -0.38 3.21 12.10
C VAL A 72 -1.46 2.14 12.15
N SER A 73 -2.73 2.53 12.28
CA SER A 73 -3.87 1.61 12.26
C SER A 73 -4.00 0.90 10.91
N ILE A 74 -3.80 1.62 9.80
CA ILE A 74 -3.82 1.03 8.44
C ILE A 74 -2.68 0.02 8.28
N MET A 75 -1.48 0.36 8.73
CA MET A 75 -0.33 -0.55 8.71
C MET A 75 -0.62 -1.82 9.52
N ALA A 76 -1.18 -1.68 10.72
CA ALA A 76 -1.53 -2.82 11.57
C ALA A 76 -2.56 -3.73 10.89
N ALA A 77 -3.57 -3.16 10.22
CA ALA A 77 -4.56 -3.92 9.46
C ALA A 77 -3.92 -4.64 8.25
N SER A 78 -3.07 -3.94 7.50
CA SER A 78 -2.35 -4.51 6.34
C SER A 78 -1.49 -5.70 6.75
N ARG A 79 -0.75 -5.59 7.85
CA ARG A 79 0.08 -6.69 8.38
C ARG A 79 -0.72 -7.95 8.71
N ARG A 80 -1.94 -7.80 9.21
CA ARG A 80 -2.81 -8.95 9.51
C ARG A 80 -3.30 -9.65 8.27
N SER A 81 -3.55 -8.90 7.21
CA SER A 81 -4.13 -9.43 5.97
C SER A 81 -3.07 -9.98 5.00
N ASN A 82 -1.83 -9.51 5.10
CA ASN A 82 -0.76 -9.80 4.14
C ASN A 82 0.48 -10.36 4.85
N LEU A 83 0.36 -11.55 5.42
CA LEU A 83 1.40 -12.16 6.26
C LEU A 83 2.72 -12.44 5.51
N ASN A 84 2.68 -12.59 4.19
CA ASN A 84 3.83 -12.90 3.36
C ASN A 84 4.47 -11.67 2.70
N CYS A 85 4.18 -10.48 3.22
CA CYS A 85 4.72 -9.23 2.70
C CYS A 85 5.60 -8.53 3.74
N PHE A 86 6.58 -7.79 3.25
CA PHE A 86 7.27 -6.79 4.08
C PHE A 86 6.38 -5.56 4.20
N HIS A 87 6.32 -5.02 5.41
CA HIS A 87 5.54 -3.83 5.70
C HIS A 87 6.46 -2.75 6.24
N PHE A 88 6.37 -1.58 5.71
CA PHE A 88 7.06 -0.41 6.21
C PHE A 88 6.14 0.80 6.20
N LEU A 89 6.36 1.72 7.10
CA LEU A 89 5.63 2.98 7.19
C LEU A 89 6.66 4.10 7.37
N MET A 90 6.62 5.07 6.48
CA MET A 90 7.41 6.29 6.61
C MET A 90 6.47 7.49 6.71
N ALA A 91 6.55 8.23 7.81
CA ALA A 91 5.78 9.43 8.04
C ALA A 91 6.70 10.65 7.98
N PHE A 92 6.38 11.62 7.12
CA PHE A 92 7.10 12.89 7.04
C PHE A 92 6.58 13.90 8.06
N ASN A 93 5.30 13.82 8.36
CA ASN A 93 4.62 14.66 9.35
C ASN A 93 3.28 14.03 9.72
N ALA A 94 2.49 14.70 10.54
CA ALA A 94 1.18 14.22 10.98
C ALA A 94 0.13 14.05 9.87
N ARG A 95 0.40 14.52 8.64
CA ARG A 95 -0.53 14.50 7.51
C ARG A 95 -0.06 13.70 6.32
N GLN A 96 1.20 13.27 6.32
CA GLN A 96 1.82 12.58 5.17
C GLN A 96 2.60 11.36 5.64
N ALA A 97 2.11 10.19 5.23
CA ALA A 97 2.79 8.92 5.42
C ALA A 97 2.60 8.03 4.18
N PHE A 98 3.53 7.08 3.95
CA PHE A 98 3.41 6.04 2.94
C PHE A 98 4.05 4.73 3.40
#